data_2b97ffd1096a7909936a0006f18fb5e0
#
_entry.id   2b97ffd1096a7909936a0006f18fb5e0
#
_cell.length_a   1.000
_cell.length_b   1.000
_cell.length_c   1.000
_cell.angle_alpha   90.00
_cell.angle_beta   90.00
_cell.angle_gamma   90.00
#
_symmetry.space_group_name_H-M   'P 1'
#
loop_
_entity.id
_entity.type
_entity.pdbx_description
1 polymer ?
#
loop_
_entity_poly.entity_id
_entity_poly.type
_entity_poly.pdbx_seq_one_letter_code
_entity_poly.pdbx_strand_id
1 'polypeptide(L)'
;MNQRQWIPIEDSSQLMTRRMLAFPVTLTLVITIVFLAVGFVIGIPVIAALVGAAVSGGFMWNVYRTANDVVLKMVGGLPASEYEHARLFNVVDGLCVVGGDSRPALRVVGIEYPVALAVAMPGEAGTIIVSAGFLKSMGRVEMEAVMAHVMWRLRTGDIGLTTYMLALSFAMQRFGGQKIMSKVIERVADDRIVMWADVAACQATRYPPAMVSALEIIEQAAAIPLGRIGAQPLWFATPDSAGDASNASADVSTMGFARPSLADRIAVLKEI
;
A
#
# COMPACT_ATOMS: atom_id res chain seq x y z
N MET A 1 19.28 -18.79 18.31
CA MET A 1 18.13 -18.65 17.40
C MET A 1 17.03 -17.94 18.18
N ASN A 2 16.87 -16.65 17.97
CA ASN A 2 15.81 -15.88 18.63
C ASN A 2 14.49 -16.24 17.94
N GLN A 3 13.57 -16.84 18.66
CA GLN A 3 12.19 -17.06 18.18
C GLN A 3 11.61 -15.69 17.86
N ARG A 4 11.55 -15.33 16.57
CA ARG A 4 10.87 -14.13 16.12
C ARG A 4 9.39 -14.34 16.40
N GLN A 5 8.87 -13.65 17.39
CA GLN A 5 7.44 -13.68 17.72
C GLN A 5 6.67 -13.21 16.49
N TRP A 6 5.88 -14.11 15.94
CA TRP A 6 4.86 -13.77 14.94
C TRP A 6 3.89 -12.79 15.60
N ILE A 7 3.75 -11.62 15.04
CA ILE A 7 2.75 -10.66 15.51
C ILE A 7 1.40 -11.22 15.03
N PRO A 8 0.45 -11.52 15.93
CA PRO A 8 -0.89 -11.92 15.53
C PRO A 8 -1.52 -10.87 14.61
N ILE A 9 -2.35 -11.30 13.66
CA ILE A 9 -3.00 -10.40 12.69
C ILE A 9 -3.79 -9.30 13.42
N GLU A 10 -4.44 -9.63 14.52
CA GLU A 10 -5.20 -8.69 15.35
C GLU A 10 -4.31 -7.58 15.95
N ASP A 11 -3.14 -7.95 16.49
CA ASP A 11 -2.19 -6.99 17.04
C ASP A 11 -1.57 -6.11 15.96
N SER A 12 -1.29 -6.67 14.77
CA SER A 12 -0.76 -5.91 13.65
C SER A 12 -1.78 -4.91 13.11
N SER A 13 -3.05 -5.27 13.00
CA SER A 13 -4.11 -4.37 12.53
C SER A 13 -4.35 -3.21 13.49
N GLN A 14 -4.29 -3.45 14.80
CA GLN A 14 -4.39 -2.39 15.82
C GLN A 14 -3.18 -1.45 15.78
N LEU A 15 -1.97 -1.98 15.61
CA LEU A 15 -0.76 -1.18 15.48
C LEU A 15 -0.79 -0.30 14.22
N MET A 16 -1.25 -0.83 13.09
CA MET A 16 -1.38 -0.06 11.84
C MET A 16 -2.44 1.02 11.95
N THR A 17 -3.58 0.72 12.56
CA THR A 17 -4.63 1.71 12.82
C THR A 17 -4.14 2.82 13.76
N ARG A 18 -3.39 2.47 14.82
CA ARG A 18 -2.77 3.47 15.72
C ARG A 18 -1.75 4.34 14.99
N ARG A 19 -0.88 3.77 14.17
CA ARG A 19 0.08 4.53 13.35
C ARG A 19 -0.63 5.45 12.36
N MET A 20 -1.69 4.97 11.74
CA MET A 20 -2.51 5.74 10.81
C MET A 20 -3.17 6.96 11.48
N LEU A 21 -3.65 6.83 12.72
CA LEU A 21 -4.27 7.93 13.47
C LEU A 21 -3.24 8.86 14.11
N ALA A 22 -2.11 8.33 14.55
CA ALA A 22 -1.08 9.12 15.25
C ALA A 22 -0.55 10.28 14.39
N PHE A 23 -0.30 10.04 13.10
CA PHE A 23 0.25 11.06 12.21
C PHE A 23 -0.69 12.27 12.00
N PRO A 24 -1.97 12.11 11.58
CA PRO A 24 -2.87 13.25 11.40
C PRO A 24 -3.15 13.98 12.72
N VAL A 25 -3.22 13.26 13.85
CA VAL A 25 -3.41 13.86 15.16
C VAL A 25 -2.21 14.72 15.54
N THR A 26 -0.99 14.21 15.39
CA THR A 26 0.23 15.00 15.70
C THR A 26 0.38 16.20 14.78
N LEU A 27 0.09 16.07 13.48
CA LEU A 27 0.15 17.19 12.54
C LEU A 27 -0.91 18.25 12.87
N THR A 28 -2.14 17.84 13.17
CA THR A 28 -3.21 18.76 13.61
C THR A 28 -2.80 19.50 14.89
N LEU A 29 -2.20 18.80 15.86
CA LEU A 29 -1.73 19.42 17.11
C LEU A 29 -0.65 20.47 16.84
N VAL A 30 0.35 20.13 16.00
CA VAL A 30 1.44 21.06 15.63
C VAL A 30 0.88 22.31 14.95
N ILE A 31 -0.01 22.16 13.97
CA ILE A 31 -0.66 23.30 13.30
C ILE A 31 -1.46 24.14 14.29
N THR A 32 -2.21 23.51 15.19
CA THR A 32 -2.97 24.21 16.21
C THR A 32 -2.07 25.03 17.14
N ILE A 33 -0.92 24.49 17.56
CA ILE A 33 0.06 25.20 18.38
C ILE A 33 0.65 26.40 17.63
N VAL A 34 0.95 26.25 16.34
CA VAL A 34 1.43 27.37 15.51
C VAL A 34 0.38 28.48 15.42
N PHE A 35 -0.89 28.13 15.19
CA PHE A 35 -1.98 29.09 15.18
C PHE A 35 -2.19 29.77 16.53
N LEU A 36 -2.06 29.03 17.64
CA LEU A 36 -2.11 29.55 18.99
C LEU A 36 -1.02 30.60 19.20
N ALA A 37 0.23 30.28 18.83
CA ALA A 37 1.36 31.21 18.95
C ALA A 37 1.16 32.50 18.13
N VAL A 38 0.70 32.37 16.90
CA VAL A 38 0.36 33.52 16.05
C VAL A 38 -0.78 34.32 16.67
N GLY A 39 -1.79 33.64 17.21
CA GLY A 39 -2.93 34.26 17.90
C GLY A 39 -2.51 35.07 19.13
N PHE A 40 -1.49 34.64 19.87
CA PHE A 40 -0.92 35.43 20.98
C PHE A 40 -0.33 36.76 20.51
N VAL A 41 0.34 36.78 19.37
CA VAL A 41 0.92 38.00 18.78
C VAL A 41 -0.18 38.96 18.33
N ILE A 42 -1.31 38.44 17.84
CA ILE A 42 -2.44 39.25 17.31
C ILE A 42 -3.45 39.64 18.42
N GLY A 43 -3.38 38.99 19.61
CA GLY A 43 -4.29 39.23 20.72
C GLY A 43 -5.57 38.37 20.73
N ILE A 44 -5.67 37.35 19.87
CA ILE A 44 -6.84 36.44 19.77
C ILE A 44 -6.43 34.94 19.83
N PRO A 45 -5.67 34.48 20.85
CA PRO A 45 -5.06 33.15 20.87
C PRO A 45 -6.06 32.01 20.79
N VAL A 46 -7.17 32.09 21.51
CA VAL A 46 -8.18 31.02 21.56
C VAL A 46 -8.88 30.86 20.22
N ILE A 47 -9.26 31.98 19.59
CA ILE A 47 -9.92 31.94 18.28
C ILE A 47 -8.97 31.38 17.21
N ALA A 48 -7.70 31.82 17.21
CA ALA A 48 -6.70 31.34 16.26
C ALA A 48 -6.46 29.81 16.46
N ALA A 49 -6.36 29.32 17.69
CA ALA A 49 -6.21 27.88 17.95
C ALA A 49 -7.42 27.07 17.45
N LEU A 50 -8.65 27.55 17.70
CA LEU A 50 -9.86 26.88 17.22
C LEU A 50 -9.92 26.84 15.68
N VAL A 51 -9.57 27.93 15.02
CA VAL A 51 -9.47 27.98 13.54
C VAL A 51 -8.41 27.02 13.04
N GLY A 52 -7.22 27.00 13.65
CA GLY A 52 -6.14 26.07 13.30
C GLY A 52 -6.56 24.60 13.43
N ALA A 53 -7.22 24.25 14.53
CA ALA A 53 -7.72 22.90 14.75
C ALA A 53 -8.83 22.52 13.75
N ALA A 54 -9.77 23.42 13.48
CA ALA A 54 -10.87 23.18 12.53
C ALA A 54 -10.36 23.00 11.09
N VAL A 55 -9.45 23.87 10.64
CA VAL A 55 -8.89 23.80 9.29
C VAL A 55 -8.02 22.57 9.09
N SER A 56 -7.09 22.30 10.01
CA SER A 56 -6.20 21.12 9.90
C SER A 56 -6.95 19.81 10.10
N GLY A 57 -7.85 19.74 11.06
CA GLY A 57 -8.68 18.56 11.30
C GLY A 57 -9.63 18.29 10.13
N GLY A 58 -10.27 19.32 9.59
CA GLY A 58 -11.11 19.22 8.39
C GLY A 58 -10.34 18.78 7.16
N PHE A 59 -9.10 19.28 6.97
CA PHE A 59 -8.22 18.84 5.89
C PHE A 59 -7.86 17.35 6.03
N MET A 60 -7.41 16.91 7.21
CA MET A 60 -7.07 15.51 7.47
C MET A 60 -8.27 14.58 7.29
N TRP A 61 -9.44 15.01 7.76
CA TRP A 61 -10.69 14.28 7.56
C TRP A 61 -11.07 14.14 6.09
N ASN A 62 -10.92 15.23 5.32
CA ASN A 62 -11.18 15.20 3.87
C ASN A 62 -10.21 14.24 3.15
N VAL A 63 -8.91 14.30 3.47
CA VAL A 63 -7.92 13.35 2.91
C VAL A 63 -8.30 11.92 3.26
N TYR A 64 -8.67 11.64 4.51
CA TYR A 64 -9.10 10.32 4.94
C TYR A 64 -10.29 9.80 4.12
N ARG A 65 -11.34 10.62 3.97
CA ARG A 65 -12.55 10.24 3.23
C ARG A 65 -12.34 10.04 1.73
N THR A 66 -11.38 10.76 1.15
CA THR A 66 -11.12 10.72 -0.29
C THR A 66 -9.94 9.85 -0.68
N ALA A 67 -9.20 9.28 0.29
CA ALA A 67 -7.96 8.55 0.05
C ALA A 67 -8.14 7.39 -0.92
N ASN A 68 -9.17 6.57 -0.74
CA ASN A 68 -9.46 5.44 -1.59
C ASN A 68 -9.70 5.88 -3.04
N ASP A 69 -10.56 6.87 -3.25
CA ASP A 69 -10.89 7.41 -4.58
C ASP A 69 -9.70 8.06 -5.27
N VAL A 70 -8.88 8.79 -4.51
CA VAL A 70 -7.68 9.45 -5.04
C VAL A 70 -6.70 8.40 -5.56
N VAL A 71 -6.40 7.38 -4.76
CA VAL A 71 -5.45 6.32 -5.15
C VAL A 71 -6.02 5.46 -6.27
N LEU A 72 -7.30 5.11 -6.26
CA LEU A 72 -7.95 4.39 -7.36
C LEU A 72 -7.90 5.17 -8.68
N LYS A 73 -8.06 6.50 -8.63
CA LYS A 73 -7.92 7.35 -9.82
C LYS A 73 -6.47 7.43 -10.32
N MET A 74 -5.49 7.39 -9.42
CA MET A 74 -4.06 7.36 -9.80
C MET A 74 -3.69 6.06 -10.52
N VAL A 75 -4.20 4.93 -10.06
CA VAL A 75 -3.91 3.61 -10.64
C VAL A 75 -4.78 3.35 -11.88
N GLY A 76 -6.03 3.76 -11.85
CA GLY A 76 -6.99 3.54 -12.92
C GLY A 76 -7.54 2.10 -12.94
N GLY A 77 -7.76 1.58 -14.16
CA GLY A 77 -8.29 0.25 -14.40
C GLY A 77 -9.82 0.20 -14.48
N LEU A 78 -10.33 -0.82 -15.14
CA LEU A 78 -11.76 -1.10 -15.31
C LEU A 78 -12.19 -2.23 -14.36
N PRO A 79 -13.46 -2.28 -13.93
CA PRO A 79 -13.97 -3.42 -13.19
C PRO A 79 -13.70 -4.72 -13.95
N ALA A 80 -13.21 -5.74 -13.25
CA ALA A 80 -12.98 -7.05 -13.84
C ALA A 80 -14.30 -7.73 -14.16
N SER A 81 -14.38 -8.39 -15.32
CA SER A 81 -15.52 -9.20 -15.71
C SER A 81 -15.34 -10.63 -15.21
N GLU A 82 -16.32 -11.20 -14.53
CA GLU A 82 -16.28 -12.59 -14.06
C GLU A 82 -16.12 -13.59 -15.22
N TYR A 83 -16.69 -13.28 -16.36
CA TYR A 83 -16.61 -14.12 -17.55
C TYR A 83 -15.18 -14.12 -18.16
N GLU A 84 -14.60 -12.93 -18.32
CA GLU A 84 -13.27 -12.79 -18.95
C GLU A 84 -12.13 -13.17 -18.01
N HIS A 85 -12.31 -12.94 -16.69
CA HIS A 85 -11.27 -13.10 -15.68
C HIS A 85 -11.63 -14.19 -14.65
N ALA A 86 -12.38 -15.23 -15.05
CA ALA A 86 -12.89 -16.28 -14.17
C ALA A 86 -11.80 -16.91 -13.28
N ARG A 87 -10.57 -17.06 -13.80
CA ARG A 87 -9.45 -17.58 -13.02
C ARG A 87 -9.10 -16.70 -11.83
N LEU A 88 -9.06 -15.36 -12.00
CA LEU A 88 -8.80 -14.41 -10.93
C LEU A 88 -9.91 -14.46 -9.87
N PHE A 89 -11.16 -14.45 -10.31
CA PHE A 89 -12.31 -14.53 -9.41
C PHE A 89 -12.31 -15.82 -8.58
N ASN A 90 -12.10 -16.97 -9.22
CA ASN A 90 -12.06 -18.26 -8.53
C ASN A 90 -10.93 -18.34 -7.48
N VAL A 91 -9.75 -17.76 -7.76
CA VAL A 91 -8.64 -17.71 -6.82
C VAL A 91 -8.98 -16.82 -5.63
N VAL A 92 -9.48 -15.60 -5.88
CA VAL A 92 -9.81 -14.66 -4.81
C VAL A 92 -10.97 -15.19 -3.95
N ASP A 93 -12.01 -15.75 -4.57
CA ASP A 93 -13.15 -16.33 -3.84
C ASP A 93 -12.71 -17.50 -2.97
N GLY A 94 -11.84 -18.38 -3.49
CA GLY A 94 -11.25 -19.47 -2.71
C GLY A 94 -10.51 -18.98 -1.47
N LEU A 95 -9.69 -17.94 -1.62
CA LEU A 95 -8.95 -17.34 -0.50
C LEU A 95 -9.89 -16.63 0.50
N CYS A 96 -10.95 -15.97 0.01
CA CYS A 96 -11.97 -15.35 0.88
C CYS A 96 -12.69 -16.40 1.73
N VAL A 97 -13.07 -17.54 1.14
CA VAL A 97 -13.74 -18.64 1.87
C VAL A 97 -12.82 -19.21 2.96
N VAL A 98 -11.56 -19.46 2.63
CA VAL A 98 -10.58 -20.01 3.59
C VAL A 98 -10.28 -19.00 4.70
N GLY A 99 -10.19 -17.70 4.36
CA GLY A 99 -9.84 -16.64 5.30
C GLY A 99 -11.01 -16.05 6.09
N GLY A 100 -12.24 -16.34 5.70
CA GLY A 100 -13.43 -15.70 6.28
C GLY A 100 -13.55 -14.20 5.94
N ASP A 101 -12.94 -13.76 4.82
CA ASP A 101 -12.93 -12.36 4.42
C ASP A 101 -14.11 -12.01 3.52
N SER A 102 -14.51 -10.74 3.57
CA SER A 102 -15.38 -10.18 2.54
C SER A 102 -14.63 -10.01 1.23
N ARG A 103 -15.31 -10.35 0.12
CA ARG A 103 -14.72 -10.29 -1.22
C ARG A 103 -14.33 -8.85 -1.58
N PRO A 104 -13.07 -8.57 -1.94
CA PRO A 104 -12.66 -7.28 -2.45
C PRO A 104 -13.20 -7.05 -3.87
N ALA A 105 -13.37 -5.80 -4.26
CA ALA A 105 -13.64 -5.46 -5.66
C ALA A 105 -12.39 -5.79 -6.52
N LEU A 106 -12.60 -6.29 -7.74
CA LEU A 106 -11.54 -6.63 -8.66
C LEU A 106 -11.53 -5.69 -9.86
N ARG A 107 -10.34 -5.18 -10.20
CA ARG A 107 -10.14 -4.30 -11.36
C ARG A 107 -8.96 -4.77 -12.19
N VAL A 108 -9.01 -4.50 -13.49
CA VAL A 108 -7.92 -4.81 -14.43
C VAL A 108 -7.44 -3.52 -15.10
N VAL A 109 -6.13 -3.34 -15.14
CA VAL A 109 -5.48 -2.24 -15.85
C VAL A 109 -4.75 -2.79 -17.08
N GLY A 110 -4.89 -2.09 -18.22
CA GLY A 110 -4.37 -2.53 -19.52
C GLY A 110 -2.86 -2.31 -19.69
N ILE A 111 -2.04 -2.89 -18.81
CA ILE A 111 -0.59 -2.75 -18.80
C ILE A 111 0.04 -4.12 -18.96
N GLU A 112 1.04 -4.22 -19.85
CA GLU A 112 1.72 -5.48 -20.17
C GLU A 112 2.70 -5.96 -19.08
N TYR A 113 3.15 -5.08 -18.19
CA TYR A 113 3.98 -5.45 -17.05
C TYR A 113 3.14 -6.14 -15.95
N PRO A 114 3.64 -7.22 -15.32
CA PRO A 114 2.91 -7.91 -14.27
C PRO A 114 2.85 -7.08 -12.98
N VAL A 115 1.71 -6.47 -12.71
CA VAL A 115 1.42 -5.70 -11.48
C VAL A 115 0.23 -6.30 -10.77
N ALA A 116 0.35 -6.43 -9.47
CA ALA A 116 -0.76 -6.69 -8.55
C ALA A 116 -0.65 -5.74 -7.36
N LEU A 117 -1.73 -5.11 -6.99
CA LEU A 117 -1.79 -4.21 -5.83
C LEU A 117 -3.19 -4.21 -5.23
N ALA A 118 -3.33 -3.69 -4.03
CA ALA A 118 -4.63 -3.42 -3.45
C ALA A 118 -4.72 -1.98 -2.93
N VAL A 119 -5.93 -1.47 -2.90
CA VAL A 119 -6.29 -0.17 -2.34
C VAL A 119 -7.44 -0.40 -1.37
N ALA A 120 -7.31 0.09 -0.15
CA ALA A 120 -8.35 -0.03 0.87
C ALA A 120 -8.20 1.07 1.91
N MET A 121 -9.29 1.35 2.63
CA MET A 121 -9.25 2.05 3.91
C MET A 121 -9.63 1.06 5.02
N PRO A 122 -9.26 1.32 6.29
CA PRO A 122 -9.60 0.42 7.39
C PRO A 122 -11.10 0.18 7.48
N GLY A 123 -11.47 -1.10 7.60
CA GLY A 123 -12.88 -1.52 7.68
C GLY A 123 -13.56 -1.75 6.33
N GLU A 124 -12.88 -1.52 5.21
CA GLU A 124 -13.38 -1.81 3.87
C GLU A 124 -12.83 -3.14 3.35
N ALA A 125 -13.60 -3.83 2.51
CA ALA A 125 -13.14 -5.03 1.81
C ALA A 125 -11.99 -4.74 0.84
N GLY A 126 -11.86 -3.49 0.42
CA GLY A 126 -10.82 -3.02 -0.50
C GLY A 126 -11.07 -3.35 -1.95
N THR A 127 -10.12 -2.93 -2.78
CA THR A 127 -10.10 -3.18 -4.23
C THR A 127 -8.74 -3.76 -4.60
N ILE A 128 -8.72 -4.94 -5.21
CA ILE A 128 -7.51 -5.54 -5.79
C ILE A 128 -7.46 -5.16 -7.26
N ILE A 129 -6.30 -4.68 -7.70
CA ILE A 129 -6.07 -4.26 -9.07
C ILE A 129 -4.92 -5.08 -9.63
N VAL A 130 -5.16 -5.72 -10.76
CA VAL A 130 -4.13 -6.50 -11.48
C VAL A 130 -3.96 -5.96 -12.90
N SER A 131 -2.78 -6.14 -13.46
CA SER A 131 -2.53 -5.77 -14.85
C SER A 131 -2.88 -6.90 -15.83
N ALA A 132 -3.09 -6.54 -17.09
CA ALA A 132 -3.22 -7.52 -18.17
C ALA A 132 -1.98 -8.40 -18.26
N GLY A 133 -0.78 -7.83 -18.07
CA GLY A 133 0.47 -8.59 -18.02
C GLY A 133 0.50 -9.60 -16.89
N PHE A 134 0.02 -9.25 -15.70
CA PHE A 134 -0.12 -10.19 -14.58
C PHE A 134 -1.01 -11.38 -14.94
N LEU A 135 -2.17 -11.13 -15.54
CA LEU A 135 -3.12 -12.17 -15.92
C LEU A 135 -2.55 -13.10 -17.02
N LYS A 136 -1.67 -12.58 -17.89
CA LYS A 136 -1.01 -13.35 -18.96
C LYS A 136 0.18 -14.16 -18.47
N SER A 137 1.03 -13.58 -17.61
CA SER A 137 2.31 -14.17 -17.20
C SER A 137 2.18 -15.12 -16.01
N MET A 138 1.20 -14.91 -15.11
CA MET A 138 1.04 -15.72 -13.91
C MET A 138 0.15 -16.94 -14.19
N GLY A 139 0.64 -18.12 -13.84
CA GLY A 139 -0.17 -19.32 -13.74
C GLY A 139 -1.15 -19.27 -12.58
N ARG A 140 -1.94 -20.34 -12.38
CA ARG A 140 -2.93 -20.38 -11.30
C ARG A 140 -2.28 -20.36 -9.92
N VAL A 141 -1.19 -21.12 -9.75
CA VAL A 141 -0.51 -21.27 -8.46
C VAL A 141 0.26 -20.01 -8.06
N GLU A 142 0.91 -19.35 -9.03
CA GLU A 142 1.57 -18.05 -8.82
C GLU A 142 0.54 -16.97 -8.48
N MET A 143 -0.57 -16.92 -9.22
CA MET A 143 -1.66 -16.00 -8.94
C MET A 143 -2.23 -16.20 -7.54
N GLU A 144 -2.42 -17.45 -7.11
CA GLU A 144 -2.91 -17.78 -5.77
C GLU A 144 -1.94 -17.29 -4.69
N ALA A 145 -0.63 -17.50 -4.86
CA ALA A 145 0.39 -17.04 -3.94
C ALA A 145 0.40 -15.50 -3.84
N VAL A 146 0.37 -14.79 -4.97
CA VAL A 146 0.34 -13.32 -4.99
C VAL A 146 -0.95 -12.78 -4.38
N MET A 147 -2.11 -13.37 -4.70
CA MET A 147 -3.38 -12.93 -4.10
C MET A 147 -3.42 -13.20 -2.60
N ALA A 148 -2.89 -14.32 -2.13
CA ALA A 148 -2.76 -14.60 -0.69
C ALA A 148 -1.90 -13.55 0.03
N HIS A 149 -0.77 -13.12 -0.57
CA HIS A 149 0.06 -12.02 -0.06
C HIS A 149 -0.72 -10.71 0.02
N VAL A 150 -1.39 -10.32 -1.07
CA VAL A 150 -2.15 -9.07 -1.13
C VAL A 150 -3.30 -9.07 -0.11
N MET A 151 -4.02 -10.19 0.03
CA MET A 151 -5.10 -10.33 1.00
C MET A 151 -4.60 -10.31 2.44
N TRP A 152 -3.43 -10.91 2.72
CA TRP A 152 -2.83 -10.81 4.04
C TRP A 152 -2.52 -9.34 4.41
N ARG A 153 -1.96 -8.57 3.50
CA ARG A 153 -1.71 -7.13 3.70
C ARG A 153 -2.99 -6.31 3.88
N LEU A 154 -4.08 -6.69 3.22
CA LEU A 154 -5.40 -6.08 3.47
C LEU A 154 -5.87 -6.33 4.91
N ARG A 155 -5.76 -7.57 5.39
CA ARG A 155 -6.16 -7.98 6.77
C ARG A 155 -5.35 -7.28 7.84
N THR A 156 -4.06 -7.11 7.65
CA THR A 156 -3.17 -6.44 8.62
C THR A 156 -3.34 -4.93 8.66
N GLY A 157 -4.08 -4.35 7.71
CA GLY A 157 -4.29 -2.91 7.60
C GLY A 157 -3.12 -2.13 7.01
N ASP A 158 -2.03 -2.82 6.59
CA ASP A 158 -0.88 -2.19 5.93
C ASP A 158 -1.28 -1.44 4.66
N ILE A 159 -2.15 -2.05 3.85
CA ILE A 159 -2.69 -1.41 2.65
C ILE A 159 -3.44 -0.11 3.00
N GLY A 160 -4.23 -0.12 4.07
CA GLY A 160 -4.97 1.07 4.51
C GLY A 160 -4.06 2.22 4.92
N LEU A 161 -3.03 1.92 5.72
CA LEU A 161 -2.01 2.89 6.10
C LEU A 161 -1.30 3.46 4.87
N THR A 162 -0.85 2.59 3.96
CA THR A 162 -0.13 2.98 2.74
C THR A 162 -1.02 3.81 1.80
N THR A 163 -2.29 3.43 1.62
CA THR A 163 -3.29 4.17 0.84
C THR A 163 -3.47 5.59 1.39
N TYR A 164 -3.66 5.71 2.71
CA TYR A 164 -3.79 7.01 3.36
C TYR A 164 -2.55 7.89 3.21
N MET A 165 -1.36 7.32 3.41
CA MET A 165 -0.08 8.04 3.27
C MET A 165 0.15 8.52 1.83
N LEU A 166 -0.20 7.72 0.83
CA LEU A 166 -0.15 8.13 -0.58
C LEU A 166 -1.10 9.29 -0.89
N ALA A 167 -2.35 9.19 -0.45
CA ALA A 167 -3.33 10.25 -0.65
C ALA A 167 -2.90 11.56 0.03
N LEU A 168 -2.36 11.47 1.25
CA LEU A 168 -1.84 12.60 2.00
C LEU A 168 -0.62 13.21 1.29
N SER A 169 0.30 12.38 0.78
CA SER A 169 1.47 12.84 0.02
C SER A 169 1.04 13.61 -1.23
N PHE A 170 0.04 13.10 -1.94
CA PHE A 170 -0.53 13.77 -3.11
C PHE A 170 -1.19 15.10 -2.74
N ALA A 171 -1.94 15.16 -1.64
CA ALA A 171 -2.55 16.38 -1.15
C ALA A 171 -1.49 17.42 -0.73
N MET A 172 -0.41 17.00 -0.06
CA MET A 172 0.68 17.86 0.41
C MET A 172 1.60 18.36 -0.70
N GLN A 173 1.63 17.68 -1.85
CA GLN A 173 2.43 18.09 -3.01
C GLN A 173 2.08 19.52 -3.44
N ARG A 174 0.81 19.90 -3.38
CA ARG A 174 0.33 21.26 -3.73
C ARG A 174 0.87 22.36 -2.81
N PHE A 175 1.35 21.99 -1.61
CA PHE A 175 1.89 22.91 -0.60
C PHE A 175 3.43 22.81 -0.47
N GLY A 176 4.11 22.12 -1.37
CA GLY A 176 5.56 21.92 -1.32
C GLY A 176 6.05 21.02 -0.19
N GLY A 177 5.15 20.31 0.51
CA GLY A 177 5.45 19.44 1.64
C GLY A 177 6.07 18.08 1.29
N GLN A 178 6.47 17.89 0.05
CA GLN A 178 6.95 16.62 -0.51
C GLN A 178 8.14 16.02 0.25
N LYS A 179 9.18 16.84 0.54
CA LYS A 179 10.38 16.38 1.27
C LYS A 179 10.11 16.00 2.72
N ILE A 180 9.12 16.65 3.36
CA ILE A 180 8.72 16.31 4.73
C ILE A 180 7.97 14.98 4.71
N MET A 181 7.09 14.80 3.73
CA MET A 181 6.28 13.60 3.61
C MET A 181 7.11 12.36 3.29
N SER A 182 8.13 12.44 2.42
CA SER A 182 9.03 11.31 2.16
C SER A 182 9.70 10.80 3.44
N LYS A 183 10.24 11.69 4.27
CA LYS A 183 10.84 11.32 5.57
C LYS A 183 9.84 10.72 6.56
N VAL A 184 8.59 11.15 6.52
CA VAL A 184 7.53 10.59 7.38
C VAL A 184 7.19 9.18 6.90
N ILE A 185 7.03 9.00 5.61
CA ILE A 185 6.74 7.71 5.00
C ILE A 185 7.85 6.70 5.32
N GLU A 186 9.12 7.07 5.14
CA GLU A 186 10.28 6.24 5.49
C GLU A 186 10.27 5.77 6.96
N ARG A 187 9.77 6.59 7.88
CA ARG A 187 9.67 6.21 9.31
C ARG A 187 8.47 5.34 9.65
N VAL A 188 7.41 5.46 8.89
CA VAL A 188 6.15 4.75 9.15
C VAL A 188 6.09 3.42 8.40
N ALA A 189 6.74 3.35 7.22
CA ALA A 189 6.86 2.12 6.46
C ALA A 189 7.73 1.11 7.23
N ASP A 190 7.24 -0.13 7.28
CA ASP A 190 7.98 -1.26 7.87
C ASP A 190 8.30 -2.26 6.76
N ASP A 191 9.57 -2.30 6.35
CA ASP A 191 10.06 -3.17 5.26
C ASP A 191 9.80 -4.64 5.52
N ARG A 192 9.64 -5.02 6.80
CA ARG A 192 9.40 -6.41 7.22
C ARG A 192 8.01 -6.91 6.88
N ILE A 193 7.03 -6.00 6.71
CA ILE A 193 5.65 -6.38 6.43
C ILE A 193 5.54 -7.14 5.11
N VAL A 194 6.30 -6.72 4.09
CA VAL A 194 6.31 -7.38 2.79
C VAL A 194 6.84 -8.81 2.91
N MET A 195 7.95 -9.01 3.65
CA MET A 195 8.52 -10.34 3.89
C MET A 195 7.58 -11.22 4.72
N TRP A 196 6.92 -10.67 5.72
CA TRP A 196 5.92 -11.41 6.51
C TRP A 196 4.71 -11.80 5.67
N ALA A 197 4.28 -10.93 4.77
CA ALA A 197 3.20 -11.24 3.84
C ALA A 197 3.57 -12.38 2.89
N ASP A 198 4.84 -12.44 2.42
CA ASP A 198 5.33 -13.56 1.61
C ASP A 198 5.28 -14.87 2.39
N VAL A 199 5.82 -14.88 3.60
CA VAL A 199 5.81 -16.09 4.46
C VAL A 199 4.38 -16.51 4.79
N ALA A 200 3.50 -15.55 5.12
CA ALA A 200 2.11 -15.83 5.41
C ALA A 200 1.36 -16.40 4.19
N ALA A 201 1.63 -15.88 3.00
CA ALA A 201 1.08 -16.40 1.76
C ALA A 201 1.56 -17.82 1.47
N CYS A 202 2.85 -18.10 1.68
CA CYS A 202 3.40 -19.47 1.55
C CYS A 202 2.77 -20.44 2.53
N GLN A 203 2.48 -20.00 3.76
CA GLN A 203 1.77 -20.84 4.74
C GLN A 203 0.31 -21.07 4.35
N ALA A 204 -0.38 -20.06 3.83
CA ALA A 204 -1.77 -20.18 3.40
C ALA A 204 -1.92 -21.11 2.19
N THR A 205 -1.03 -20.99 1.21
CA THR A 205 -1.05 -21.81 -0.02
C THR A 205 -0.38 -23.17 0.16
N ARG A 206 0.46 -23.32 1.20
CA ARG A 206 1.31 -24.50 1.45
C ARG A 206 2.23 -24.87 0.29
N TYR A 207 2.55 -23.90 -0.57
CA TYR A 207 3.40 -24.14 -1.73
C TYR A 207 4.35 -22.94 -1.99
N PRO A 208 5.45 -22.83 -1.20
CA PRO A 208 6.43 -21.75 -1.33
C PRO A 208 7.00 -21.56 -2.75
N PRO A 209 7.23 -22.63 -3.57
CA PRO A 209 7.77 -22.44 -4.91
C PRO A 209 6.91 -21.56 -5.81
N ALA A 210 5.59 -21.49 -5.61
CA ALA A 210 4.73 -20.60 -6.38
C ALA A 210 5.05 -19.12 -6.14
N MET A 211 5.35 -18.75 -4.89
CA MET A 211 5.75 -17.37 -4.56
C MET A 211 7.10 -17.02 -5.17
N VAL A 212 8.07 -17.94 -5.10
CA VAL A 212 9.39 -17.78 -5.74
C VAL A 212 9.22 -17.60 -7.23
N SER A 213 8.46 -18.47 -7.90
CA SER A 213 8.16 -18.38 -9.34
C SER A 213 7.51 -17.04 -9.71
N ALA A 214 6.55 -16.57 -8.92
CA ALA A 214 5.90 -15.28 -9.14
C ALA A 214 6.88 -14.10 -9.07
N LEU A 215 7.81 -14.11 -8.10
CA LEU A 215 8.83 -13.07 -7.97
C LEU A 215 9.83 -13.12 -9.13
N GLU A 216 10.28 -14.32 -9.54
CA GLU A 216 11.18 -14.51 -10.68
C GLU A 216 10.53 -14.04 -12.01
N ILE A 217 9.24 -14.27 -12.21
CA ILE A 217 8.49 -13.74 -13.37
C ILE A 217 8.50 -12.21 -13.39
N ILE A 218 8.33 -11.56 -12.24
CA ILE A 218 8.36 -10.10 -12.15
C ILE A 218 9.77 -9.54 -12.39
N GLU A 219 10.80 -10.21 -11.87
CA GLU A 219 12.20 -9.82 -12.07
C GLU A 219 12.63 -9.91 -13.54
N GLN A 220 12.15 -10.95 -14.25
CA GLN A 220 12.44 -11.16 -15.67
C GLN A 220 11.62 -10.28 -16.61
N ALA A 221 10.55 -9.67 -16.11
CA ALA A 221 9.71 -8.81 -16.93
C ALA A 221 10.47 -7.55 -17.34
N ALA A 222 10.37 -7.19 -18.63
CA ALA A 222 11.03 -5.99 -19.16
C ALA A 222 10.58 -4.75 -18.37
N ALA A 223 11.56 -3.97 -17.90
CA ALA A 223 11.30 -2.78 -17.09
C ALA A 223 10.33 -1.80 -17.78
N ILE A 224 9.27 -1.44 -17.09
CA ILE A 224 8.39 -0.35 -17.55
C ILE A 224 9.00 0.99 -17.14
N PRO A 225 8.84 2.06 -17.95
CA PRO A 225 9.06 3.41 -17.48
C PRO A 225 8.17 3.68 -16.26
N LEU A 226 8.79 3.87 -15.10
CA LEU A 226 8.17 3.97 -13.77
C LEU A 226 7.10 5.08 -13.62
N GLY A 227 6.95 5.98 -14.58
CA GLY A 227 5.96 7.06 -14.55
C GLY A 227 4.55 6.71 -15.02
N ARG A 228 4.28 5.47 -15.44
CA ARG A 228 2.97 5.10 -16.02
C ARG A 228 1.94 4.56 -15.05
N ILE A 229 2.36 4.06 -13.88
CA ILE A 229 1.44 3.54 -12.88
C ILE A 229 1.82 4.15 -11.53
N GLY A 230 0.95 5.01 -11.00
CA GLY A 230 1.10 5.51 -9.64
C GLY A 230 0.99 4.40 -8.58
N ALA A 231 1.19 4.79 -7.32
CA ALA A 231 0.96 3.92 -6.16
C ALA A 231 1.91 2.71 -6.03
N GLN A 232 3.16 2.83 -6.49
CA GLN A 232 4.18 1.78 -6.33
C GLN A 232 4.29 1.20 -4.92
N PRO A 233 4.15 1.98 -3.83
CA PRO A 233 4.17 1.44 -2.48
C PRO A 233 3.09 0.40 -2.17
N LEU A 234 2.03 0.33 -2.96
CA LEU A 234 0.96 -0.67 -2.83
C LEU A 234 1.21 -1.92 -3.67
N TRP A 235 2.15 -1.91 -4.62
CA TRP A 235 2.40 -3.05 -5.48
C TRP A 235 2.88 -4.26 -4.70
N PHE A 236 2.60 -5.43 -5.19
CA PHE A 236 3.12 -6.70 -4.65
C PHE A 236 4.65 -6.75 -4.74
N ALA A 237 5.21 -6.41 -5.89
CA ALA A 237 6.64 -6.38 -6.13
C ALA A 237 6.99 -5.33 -7.20
N THR A 238 8.21 -4.82 -7.12
CA THR A 238 8.83 -3.93 -8.11
C THR A 238 10.17 -4.52 -8.52
N PRO A 239 10.59 -4.47 -9.80
CA PRO A 239 11.89 -4.97 -10.19
C PRO A 239 13.02 -4.15 -9.53
N ASP A 240 14.12 -4.82 -9.18
CA ASP A 240 15.26 -4.16 -8.52
C ASP A 240 15.92 -3.11 -9.43
N SER A 241 15.88 -3.31 -10.76
CA SER A 241 16.34 -2.34 -11.78
C SER A 241 15.57 -1.00 -11.75
N ALA A 242 14.43 -0.96 -11.09
CA ALA A 242 13.65 0.26 -10.92
C ALA A 242 14.26 1.23 -9.88
N GLY A 243 15.13 0.75 -8.99
CA GLY A 243 15.80 1.56 -7.97
C GLY A 243 16.77 2.60 -8.54
N ASP A 244 17.42 2.31 -9.68
CA ASP A 244 18.35 3.24 -10.32
C ASP A 244 17.67 4.42 -11.06
N ALA A 245 16.38 4.29 -11.35
CA ALA A 245 15.58 5.35 -11.96
C ALA A 245 15.03 6.39 -10.99
N SER A 246 15.28 6.24 -9.69
CA SER A 246 14.80 7.14 -8.62
C SER A 246 15.35 8.58 -8.70
N ASN A 247 16.35 8.82 -9.57
CA ASN A 247 16.92 10.15 -9.80
C ASN A 247 16.20 10.97 -10.89
N ALA A 248 15.22 10.42 -11.58
CA ALA A 248 14.58 11.06 -12.72
C ALA A 248 13.13 11.45 -12.48
N SER A 249 12.86 12.40 -11.70
CA SER A 249 11.58 13.00 -11.34
C SER A 249 11.05 12.52 -9.98
N ALA A 250 11.01 13.46 -9.04
CA ALA A 250 10.39 13.29 -7.72
C ALA A 250 8.86 13.20 -7.86
N ASP A 251 8.37 12.13 -8.45
CA ASP A 251 6.94 11.85 -8.50
C ASP A 251 6.52 11.21 -7.18
N VAL A 252 5.40 11.67 -6.63
CA VAL A 252 4.81 11.19 -5.35
C VAL A 252 4.66 9.66 -5.32
N SER A 253 4.53 9.03 -6.49
CA SER A 253 4.37 7.59 -6.64
C SER A 253 5.62 6.77 -6.28
N THR A 254 6.80 7.40 -6.25
CA THR A 254 8.10 6.73 -6.01
C THR A 254 8.68 7.04 -4.63
N MET A 255 7.97 7.78 -3.78
CA MET A 255 8.48 8.24 -2.50
C MET A 255 8.70 7.16 -1.47
N GLY A 256 9.94 7.00 -1.06
CA GLY A 256 10.42 6.68 0.29
C GLY A 256 9.97 5.37 0.95
N PHE A 257 9.40 4.42 0.22
CA PHE A 257 9.16 3.09 0.77
C PHE A 257 10.36 2.20 0.46
N ALA A 258 11.28 2.08 1.41
CA ALA A 258 12.29 1.03 1.34
C ALA A 258 11.56 -0.33 1.27
N ARG A 259 11.90 -1.14 0.31
CA ARG A 259 11.37 -2.50 0.16
C ARG A 259 12.54 -3.47 0.10
N PRO A 260 12.38 -4.67 0.68
CA PRO A 260 13.38 -5.70 0.48
C PRO A 260 13.50 -5.99 -1.03
N SER A 261 14.73 -6.18 -1.50
CA SER A 261 14.99 -6.53 -2.88
C SER A 261 14.29 -7.84 -3.27
N LEU A 262 13.99 -8.02 -4.55
CA LEU A 262 13.42 -9.30 -5.00
C LEU A 262 14.37 -10.46 -4.69
N ALA A 263 15.68 -10.25 -4.85
CA ALA A 263 16.70 -11.24 -4.53
C ALA A 263 16.66 -11.65 -3.06
N ASP A 264 16.54 -10.69 -2.11
CA ASP A 264 16.42 -10.99 -0.67
C ASP A 264 15.14 -11.76 -0.36
N ARG A 265 14.00 -11.38 -0.97
CA ARG A 265 12.72 -12.07 -0.79
C ARG A 265 12.81 -13.52 -1.28
N ILE A 266 13.36 -13.73 -2.47
CA ILE A 266 13.56 -15.06 -3.06
C ILE A 266 14.50 -15.91 -2.21
N ALA A 267 15.61 -15.33 -1.71
CA ALA A 267 16.56 -16.03 -0.87
C ALA A 267 15.90 -16.55 0.42
N VAL A 268 15.15 -15.70 1.11
CA VAL A 268 14.43 -16.10 2.35
C VAL A 268 13.37 -17.18 2.06
N LEU A 269 12.68 -17.11 0.94
CA LEU A 269 11.64 -18.07 0.58
C LEU A 269 12.21 -19.45 0.17
N LYS A 270 13.43 -19.49 -0.35
CA LYS A 270 14.13 -20.74 -0.66
C LYS A 270 14.66 -21.49 0.58
N GLU A 271 14.68 -20.81 1.74
CA GLU A 271 15.06 -21.42 3.03
C GLU A 271 13.88 -22.02 3.82
N ILE A 272 12.65 -21.78 3.34
CA ILE A 272 11.41 -22.26 3.97
C ILE A 272 10.91 -23.51 3.26
#